data_32902293f9ccee272e5ddeb192a18c07
#
_entry.id   32902293f9ccee272e5ddeb192a18c07
#
_cell.length_a   1.000
_cell.length_b   1.000
_cell.length_c   1.000
_cell.angle_alpha   90.00
_cell.angle_beta   90.00
_cell.angle_gamma   90.00
#
_symmetry.space_group_name_H-M   'P 1'
#
loop_
_entity.id
_entity.type
_entity.pdbx_description
1 polymer ?
#
loop_
_entity_poly.entity_id
_entity_poly.type
_entity_poly.pdbx_seq_one_letter_code
_entity_poly.pdbx_strand_id
1 'polypeptide(L)'
;MRRAGSLVAAAALLAVSNPVWASVAPAQAPSQASAPAFQAAPVSELVAEVDIPYTKFTLDNGLTVLVHEDHKAPVVAVSVWYNVGSKDEPAGKTGFAHLFEHLMFGGSENAPGSYFTPMRNMGATDMNGTTWFDRTNYFETVPTPALEQALFMESDRMGYMLGAISQETLDLQRGVVQNEKRQGDNQPYGLNQYKQLEALFPEGHPYRHSTIG
;
A
#
# COMPACT_ATOMS: atom_id res chain seq x y z
N MET A 1 -38.39 -32.47 71.11
CA MET A 1 -37.76 -33.68 71.61
C MET A 1 -36.37 -33.85 71.04
N ARG A 2 -35.36 -33.92 71.94
CA ARG A 2 -34.06 -34.61 71.81
C ARG A 2 -33.10 -34.06 70.67
N ARG A 3 -31.82 -33.88 70.86
CA ARG A 3 -30.91 -33.71 72.02
C ARG A 3 -29.63 -33.00 71.50
N ALA A 4 -29.02 -32.21 72.36
CA ALA A 4 -27.70 -31.61 72.15
C ALA A 4 -26.61 -32.69 72.09
N GLY A 5 -25.57 -32.42 71.35
CA GLY A 5 -24.33 -33.15 71.32
C GLY A 5 -23.17 -32.19 71.20
N SER A 6 -22.57 -31.82 72.29
CA SER A 6 -21.30 -31.09 72.37
C SER A 6 -20.14 -31.96 71.97
N LEU A 7 -19.29 -31.49 71.08
CA LEU A 7 -17.98 -32.07 70.85
C LEU A 7 -16.91 -30.98 71.08
N VAL A 8 -16.12 -31.23 72.10
CA VAL A 8 -14.94 -30.50 72.49
C VAL A 8 -13.84 -30.82 71.47
N ALA A 9 -13.33 -29.84 70.77
CA ALA A 9 -12.14 -30.00 69.96
C ALA A 9 -10.93 -29.43 70.69
N ALA A 10 -9.97 -30.27 70.95
CA ALA A 10 -8.69 -29.92 71.56
C ALA A 10 -7.82 -29.15 70.57
N ALA A 11 -7.32 -27.98 70.98
CA ALA A 11 -6.35 -27.23 70.25
C ALA A 11 -4.94 -27.81 70.44
N ALA A 12 -4.36 -28.38 69.36
CA ALA A 12 -2.95 -28.75 69.34
C ALA A 12 -2.12 -27.53 68.86
N LEU A 13 -1.31 -26.97 69.70
CA LEU A 13 -0.31 -25.98 69.33
C LEU A 13 0.83 -26.67 68.55
N LEU A 14 0.90 -26.44 67.27
CA LEU A 14 2.06 -26.77 66.46
C LEU A 14 3.02 -25.58 66.48
N ALA A 15 4.17 -25.74 67.12
CA ALA A 15 5.28 -24.80 67.05
C ALA A 15 5.89 -24.81 65.63
N VAL A 16 5.66 -23.79 64.85
CA VAL A 16 6.27 -23.61 63.56
C VAL A 16 7.66 -23.02 63.77
N SER A 17 8.70 -23.84 63.54
CA SER A 17 10.09 -23.37 63.47
C SER A 17 10.28 -22.54 62.20
N ASN A 18 10.65 -21.25 62.36
CA ASN A 18 11.00 -20.38 61.26
C ASN A 18 12.26 -20.91 60.54
N PRO A 19 12.22 -21.17 59.21
CA PRO A 19 13.46 -21.40 58.47
C PRO A 19 14.26 -20.11 58.41
N VAL A 20 15.52 -20.18 58.81
CA VAL A 20 16.51 -19.12 58.61
C VAL A 20 16.76 -19.00 57.10
N TRP A 21 16.18 -17.99 56.49
CA TRP A 21 16.52 -17.66 55.11
C TRP A 21 17.96 -17.11 55.07
N ALA A 22 18.88 -17.93 54.57
CA ALA A 22 20.20 -17.45 54.22
C ALA A 22 20.05 -16.38 53.15
N SER A 23 20.45 -15.16 53.45
CA SER A 23 20.46 -14.08 52.46
C SER A 23 21.51 -14.41 51.40
N VAL A 24 21.03 -14.88 50.25
CA VAL A 24 21.86 -15.00 49.06
C VAL A 24 22.08 -13.58 48.53
N ALA A 25 23.33 -13.12 48.59
CA ALA A 25 23.71 -11.84 48.00
C ALA A 25 23.32 -11.85 46.51
N PRO A 26 22.70 -10.77 45.96
CA PRO A 26 22.32 -10.72 44.55
C PRO A 26 23.60 -10.87 43.71
N ALA A 27 23.61 -11.87 42.84
CA ALA A 27 24.66 -12.01 41.84
C ALA A 27 24.71 -10.70 41.03
N GLN A 28 25.88 -10.08 40.93
CA GLN A 28 26.09 -8.92 40.10
C GLN A 28 25.73 -9.33 38.65
N ALA A 29 24.73 -8.68 38.05
CA ALA A 29 24.43 -8.83 36.65
C ALA A 29 25.69 -8.50 35.84
N PRO A 30 25.99 -9.29 34.78
CA PRO A 30 27.11 -8.99 33.92
C PRO A 30 26.95 -7.58 33.37
N SER A 31 27.99 -6.75 33.49
CA SER A 31 28.06 -5.43 32.89
C SER A 31 27.71 -5.57 31.39
N GLN A 32 26.57 -5.03 31.02
CA GLN A 32 26.24 -4.95 29.59
C GLN A 32 27.28 -4.01 28.97
N ALA A 33 28.18 -4.59 28.15
CA ALA A 33 29.00 -3.80 27.27
C ALA A 33 28.04 -2.92 26.45
N SER A 34 28.17 -1.61 26.55
CA SER A 34 27.37 -0.67 25.75
C SER A 34 27.59 -1.01 24.29
N ALA A 35 26.52 -1.40 23.59
CA ALA A 35 26.57 -1.52 22.15
C ALA A 35 27.13 -0.22 21.55
N PRO A 36 27.98 -0.27 20.52
CA PRO A 36 28.50 0.93 19.89
C PRO A 36 27.34 1.81 19.50
N ALA A 37 27.37 3.08 19.95
CA ALA A 37 26.34 4.04 19.58
C ALA A 37 26.38 4.20 18.08
N PHE A 38 25.30 3.78 17.39
CA PHE A 38 25.13 4.06 15.97
C PHE A 38 25.03 5.58 15.80
N GLN A 39 26.06 6.18 15.26
CA GLN A 39 26.01 7.57 14.84
C GLN A 39 25.40 7.59 13.43
N ALA A 40 24.25 8.23 13.29
CA ALA A 40 23.63 8.40 11.98
C ALA A 40 24.58 9.19 11.07
N ALA A 41 24.87 8.66 9.89
CA ALA A 41 25.63 9.39 8.89
C ALA A 41 24.86 10.64 8.44
N PRO A 42 25.54 11.77 8.15
CA PRO A 42 24.89 12.94 7.59
C PRO A 42 24.13 12.58 6.31
N VAL A 43 22.94 13.16 6.12
CA VAL A 43 22.11 12.92 4.93
C VAL A 43 22.87 13.19 3.63
N SER A 44 23.76 14.19 3.63
CA SER A 44 24.63 14.53 2.49
C SER A 44 25.59 13.40 2.11
N GLU A 45 26.11 12.64 3.06
CA GLU A 45 26.97 11.49 2.79
C GLU A 45 26.14 10.32 2.24
N LEU A 46 24.95 10.06 2.81
CA LEU A 46 24.03 9.02 2.32
C LEU A 46 23.57 9.31 0.89
N VAL A 47 23.25 10.55 0.57
CA VAL A 47 22.86 10.96 -0.80
C VAL A 47 24.01 10.82 -1.79
N ALA A 48 25.26 11.06 -1.37
CA ALA A 48 26.44 10.89 -2.22
C ALA A 48 26.77 9.41 -2.50
N GLU A 49 26.37 8.48 -1.61
CA GLU A 49 26.60 7.05 -1.78
C GLU A 49 25.51 6.37 -2.63
N VAL A 50 24.33 6.98 -2.76
CA VAL A 50 23.23 6.44 -3.57
C VAL A 50 23.25 7.10 -4.93
N ASP A 51 24.01 6.53 -5.87
CA ASP A 51 23.97 6.91 -7.29
C ASP A 51 23.16 5.87 -8.06
N ILE A 52 21.98 6.28 -8.56
CA ILE A 52 21.17 5.47 -9.47
C ILE A 52 21.26 6.12 -10.84
N PRO A 53 22.19 5.66 -11.69
CA PRO A 53 22.37 6.25 -13.02
C PRO A 53 21.12 6.01 -13.86
N TYR A 54 20.66 7.03 -14.56
CA TYR A 54 19.54 6.92 -15.49
C TYR A 54 19.73 7.83 -16.69
N THR A 55 19.14 7.42 -17.80
CA THR A 55 19.02 8.28 -18.99
C THR A 55 17.62 8.90 -18.98
N LYS A 56 17.57 10.22 -19.22
CA LYS A 56 16.32 10.97 -19.37
C LYS A 56 16.23 11.58 -20.76
N PHE A 57 15.09 11.38 -21.42
CA PHE A 57 14.79 12.04 -22.69
C PHE A 57 13.28 12.32 -22.81
N THR A 58 12.91 13.13 -23.78
CA THR A 58 11.52 13.50 -24.05
C THR A 58 11.20 13.15 -25.51
N LEU A 59 10.08 12.49 -25.74
CA LEU A 59 9.57 12.20 -27.08
C LEU A 59 8.92 13.46 -27.70
N ASP A 60 8.71 13.46 -29.02
CA ASP A 60 8.14 14.60 -29.75
C ASP A 60 6.73 14.99 -29.26
N ASN A 61 5.98 14.04 -28.71
CA ASN A 61 4.67 14.28 -28.10
C ASN A 61 4.71 14.83 -26.67
N GLY A 62 5.92 15.09 -26.12
CA GLY A 62 6.13 15.62 -24.77
C GLY A 62 6.24 14.55 -23.67
N LEU A 63 6.12 13.26 -23.97
CA LEU A 63 6.29 12.19 -22.99
C LEU A 63 7.74 12.14 -22.51
N THR A 64 7.94 12.32 -21.21
CA THR A 64 9.26 12.15 -20.58
C THR A 64 9.50 10.69 -20.24
N VAL A 65 10.66 10.16 -20.65
CA VAL A 65 11.08 8.80 -20.41
C VAL A 65 12.35 8.80 -19.55
N LEU A 66 12.33 7.94 -18.53
CA LEU A 66 13.48 7.65 -17.67
C LEU A 66 13.85 6.16 -17.85
N VAL A 67 15.12 5.90 -18.15
CA VAL A 67 15.63 4.53 -18.31
C VAL A 67 16.80 4.32 -17.33
N HIS A 68 16.64 3.38 -16.45
CA HIS A 68 17.70 2.88 -15.59
C HIS A 68 18.04 1.43 -15.98
N GLU A 69 19.30 1.16 -16.26
CA GLU A 69 19.78 -0.15 -16.65
C GLU A 69 20.39 -0.88 -15.45
N ASP A 70 19.78 -2.03 -15.09
CA ASP A 70 20.33 -2.97 -14.11
C ASP A 70 20.22 -4.40 -14.66
N HIS A 71 21.34 -4.98 -15.06
CA HIS A 71 21.40 -6.31 -15.69
C HIS A 71 21.52 -7.49 -14.71
N LYS A 72 21.20 -7.29 -13.42
CA LYS A 72 21.27 -8.37 -12.42
C LYS A 72 20.21 -9.45 -12.61
N ALA A 73 19.10 -9.12 -13.25
CA ALA A 73 17.99 -10.05 -13.55
C ALA A 73 17.46 -9.82 -14.97
N PRO A 74 16.96 -10.85 -15.67
CA PRO A 74 16.43 -10.74 -17.03
C PRO A 74 14.97 -10.26 -17.02
N VAL A 75 14.68 -9.18 -16.29
CA VAL A 75 13.35 -8.57 -16.16
C VAL A 75 13.43 -7.05 -16.35
N VAL A 76 12.31 -6.45 -16.73
CA VAL A 76 12.16 -5.01 -16.85
C VAL A 76 10.90 -4.59 -16.11
N ALA A 77 11.03 -3.60 -15.23
CA ALA A 77 9.89 -2.92 -14.66
C ALA A 77 9.50 -1.76 -15.58
N VAL A 78 8.24 -1.72 -16.01
CA VAL A 78 7.64 -0.62 -16.75
C VAL A 78 6.70 0.11 -15.81
N SER A 79 6.77 1.44 -15.76
CA SER A 79 5.89 2.24 -14.92
C SER A 79 5.51 3.53 -15.64
N VAL A 80 4.21 3.74 -15.81
CA VAL A 80 3.64 4.93 -16.48
C VAL A 80 2.93 5.78 -15.44
N TRP A 81 3.27 7.07 -15.41
CA TRP A 81 2.77 8.04 -14.45
C TRP A 81 1.98 9.14 -15.15
N TYR A 82 0.73 9.30 -14.73
CA TYR A 82 -0.13 10.40 -15.15
C TYR A 82 -0.17 11.45 -14.02
N ASN A 83 0.14 12.69 -14.35
CA ASN A 83 0.02 13.83 -13.42
C ASN A 83 -1.44 14.30 -13.31
N VAL A 84 -2.31 13.35 -13.03
CA VAL A 84 -3.76 13.52 -12.82
C VAL A 84 -4.17 12.62 -11.67
N GLY A 85 -4.89 13.16 -10.70
CA GLY A 85 -5.38 12.42 -9.54
C GLY A 85 -6.69 13.00 -9.02
N SER A 86 -7.07 12.62 -7.81
CA SER A 86 -8.37 13.03 -7.27
C SER A 86 -8.50 14.54 -7.03
N LYS A 87 -7.39 15.29 -6.93
CA LYS A 87 -7.42 16.75 -6.84
C LYS A 87 -7.97 17.42 -8.09
N ASP A 88 -7.89 16.75 -9.24
CA ASP A 88 -8.29 17.28 -10.54
C ASP A 88 -9.76 16.96 -10.88
N GLU A 89 -10.47 16.30 -9.95
CA GLU A 89 -11.86 15.89 -10.12
C GLU A 89 -12.80 17.10 -10.08
N PRO A 90 -13.74 17.21 -11.05
CA PRO A 90 -14.75 18.24 -11.00
C PRO A 90 -15.68 18.10 -9.78
N ALA A 91 -16.21 19.19 -9.30
CA ALA A 91 -17.17 19.19 -8.21
C ALA A 91 -18.35 18.22 -8.48
N GLY A 92 -18.66 17.37 -7.51
CA GLY A 92 -19.69 16.33 -7.62
C GLY A 92 -19.28 15.09 -8.44
N LYS A 93 -18.00 14.95 -8.76
CA LYS A 93 -17.42 13.80 -9.48
C LYS A 93 -16.28 13.12 -8.70
N THR A 94 -16.36 13.16 -7.36
CA THR A 94 -15.37 12.50 -6.50
C THR A 94 -15.32 10.99 -6.77
N GLY A 95 -14.10 10.43 -6.78
CA GLY A 95 -13.84 9.03 -7.15
C GLY A 95 -13.66 8.77 -8.63
N PHE A 96 -13.74 9.82 -9.49
CA PHE A 96 -13.66 9.67 -10.93
C PHE A 96 -12.25 9.26 -11.39
N ALA A 97 -11.20 9.80 -10.79
CA ALA A 97 -9.82 9.43 -11.09
C ALA A 97 -9.56 7.94 -10.79
N HIS A 98 -10.04 7.44 -9.66
CA HIS A 98 -9.92 6.04 -9.29
C HIS A 98 -10.78 5.13 -10.20
N LEU A 99 -11.97 5.56 -10.59
CA LEU A 99 -12.78 4.83 -11.57
C LEU A 99 -12.04 4.72 -12.92
N PHE A 100 -11.36 5.80 -13.36
CA PHE A 100 -10.54 5.75 -14.56
C PHE A 100 -9.37 4.78 -14.44
N GLU A 101 -8.73 4.68 -13.27
CA GLU A 101 -7.72 3.65 -13.01
C GLU A 101 -8.27 2.26 -13.32
N HIS A 102 -9.46 1.93 -12.82
CA HIS A 102 -10.11 0.65 -13.09
C HIS A 102 -10.44 0.44 -14.58
N LEU A 103 -10.94 1.48 -15.25
CA LEU A 103 -11.27 1.42 -16.68
C LEU A 103 -10.04 1.15 -17.55
N MET A 104 -8.86 1.64 -17.15
CA MET A 104 -7.60 1.41 -17.85
C MET A 104 -7.17 -0.07 -17.88
N PHE A 105 -7.74 -0.92 -17.03
CA PHE A 105 -7.54 -2.37 -17.06
C PHE A 105 -8.57 -3.13 -17.90
N GLY A 106 -9.56 -2.43 -18.45
CA GLY A 106 -10.62 -2.99 -19.29
C GLY A 106 -10.24 -3.28 -20.73
N GLY A 107 -8.98 -3.00 -21.13
CA GLY A 107 -8.51 -3.12 -22.49
C GLY A 107 -8.62 -1.83 -23.30
N SER A 108 -8.28 -1.93 -24.58
CA SER A 108 -8.20 -0.84 -25.54
C SER A 108 -8.68 -1.31 -26.93
N GLU A 109 -8.77 -0.41 -27.91
CA GLU A 109 -9.30 -0.73 -29.24
C GLU A 109 -8.51 -1.84 -29.95
N ASN A 110 -7.16 -1.86 -29.81
CA ASN A 110 -6.31 -2.85 -30.46
C ASN A 110 -5.96 -4.04 -29.56
N ALA A 111 -6.25 -3.93 -28.25
CA ALA A 111 -6.10 -4.99 -27.25
C ALA A 111 -7.39 -5.12 -26.42
N PRO A 112 -8.49 -5.60 -27.02
CA PRO A 112 -9.79 -5.68 -26.36
C PRO A 112 -9.81 -6.73 -25.24
N GLY A 113 -10.67 -6.50 -24.26
CA GLY A 113 -10.83 -7.36 -23.09
C GLY A 113 -9.96 -6.94 -21.91
N SER A 114 -9.59 -7.89 -21.05
CA SER A 114 -8.82 -7.56 -19.87
C SER A 114 -7.35 -7.32 -20.21
N TYR A 115 -6.81 -6.20 -19.76
CA TYR A 115 -5.38 -5.88 -19.80
C TYR A 115 -4.50 -6.97 -19.15
N PHE A 116 -4.98 -7.57 -18.07
CA PHE A 116 -4.23 -8.57 -17.32
C PHE A 116 -4.00 -9.88 -18.07
N THR A 117 -4.87 -10.25 -19.00
CA THR A 117 -4.76 -11.55 -19.70
C THR A 117 -3.54 -11.62 -20.61
N PRO A 118 -3.34 -10.71 -21.58
CA PRO A 118 -2.13 -10.74 -22.41
C PRO A 118 -0.86 -10.54 -21.58
N MET A 119 -0.90 -9.67 -20.56
CA MET A 119 0.24 -9.43 -19.70
C MET A 119 0.69 -10.68 -18.94
N ARG A 120 -0.25 -11.43 -18.35
CA ARG A 120 0.07 -12.72 -17.69
C ARG A 120 0.61 -13.74 -18.66
N ASN A 121 0.10 -13.79 -19.88
CA ASN A 121 0.59 -14.70 -20.94
C ASN A 121 2.04 -14.39 -21.34
N MET A 122 2.48 -13.14 -21.20
CA MET A 122 3.87 -12.71 -21.40
C MET A 122 4.78 -12.99 -20.19
N GLY A 123 4.21 -13.46 -19.08
CA GLY A 123 4.95 -13.69 -17.84
C GLY A 123 5.09 -12.45 -16.96
N ALA A 124 4.23 -11.45 -17.15
CA ALA A 124 4.23 -10.26 -16.30
C ALA A 124 3.86 -10.58 -14.85
N THR A 125 4.52 -9.91 -13.93
CA THR A 125 4.28 -9.93 -12.49
C THR A 125 4.11 -8.51 -11.96
N ASP A 126 3.74 -8.37 -10.70
CA ASP A 126 3.61 -7.09 -9.98
C ASP A 126 2.73 -6.05 -10.69
N MET A 127 1.79 -6.52 -11.51
CA MET A 127 0.89 -5.64 -12.26
C MET A 127 -0.13 -4.99 -11.34
N ASN A 128 -0.16 -3.66 -11.35
CA ASN A 128 -1.18 -2.89 -10.62
C ASN A 128 -1.32 -1.46 -11.16
N GLY A 129 -2.33 -0.76 -10.65
CA GLY A 129 -2.47 0.68 -10.73
C GLY A 129 -2.67 1.26 -9.34
N THR A 130 -2.43 2.54 -9.18
CA THR A 130 -2.74 3.27 -7.96
C THR A 130 -3.15 4.71 -8.29
N THR A 131 -4.16 5.21 -7.60
CA THR A 131 -4.61 6.61 -7.67
C THR A 131 -4.38 7.29 -6.34
N TRP A 132 -3.83 8.52 -6.39
CA TRP A 132 -3.69 9.39 -5.25
C TRP A 132 -4.20 10.81 -5.56
N PHE A 133 -3.94 11.76 -4.70
CA PHE A 133 -4.40 13.13 -4.92
C PHE A 133 -3.81 13.75 -6.19
N ASP A 134 -2.52 13.56 -6.44
CA ASP A 134 -1.77 14.26 -7.50
C ASP A 134 -1.49 13.42 -8.74
N ARG A 135 -1.65 12.09 -8.65
CA ARG A 135 -1.18 11.19 -9.70
C ARG A 135 -2.03 9.93 -9.78
N THR A 136 -2.03 9.32 -10.96
CA THR A 136 -2.43 7.93 -11.21
C THR A 136 -1.28 7.25 -11.93
N ASN A 137 -0.87 6.06 -11.49
CA ASN A 137 0.20 5.33 -12.16
C ASN A 137 -0.15 3.86 -12.32
N TYR A 138 0.46 3.26 -13.33
CA TYR A 138 0.36 1.84 -13.65
C TYR A 138 1.76 1.27 -13.71
N PHE A 139 1.91 0.01 -13.37
CA PHE A 139 3.21 -0.65 -13.39
C PHE A 139 3.07 -2.16 -13.52
N GLU A 140 4.08 -2.76 -14.12
CA GLU A 140 4.28 -4.20 -14.25
C GLU A 140 5.75 -4.54 -14.35
N THR A 141 6.09 -5.77 -14.03
CA THR A 141 7.41 -6.35 -14.27
C THR A 141 7.27 -7.45 -15.31
N VAL A 142 8.03 -7.36 -16.40
CA VAL A 142 8.00 -8.33 -17.49
C VAL A 142 9.37 -8.96 -17.73
N PRO A 143 9.44 -10.19 -18.26
CA PRO A 143 10.70 -10.71 -18.80
C PRO A 143 11.23 -9.80 -19.91
N THR A 144 12.54 -9.61 -19.99
CA THR A 144 13.17 -8.71 -20.98
C THR A 144 12.66 -8.92 -22.43
N PRO A 145 12.44 -10.16 -22.94
CA PRO A 145 11.92 -10.36 -24.30
C PRO A 145 10.48 -9.84 -24.50
N ALA A 146 9.73 -9.61 -23.43
CA ALA A 146 8.34 -9.12 -23.50
C ALA A 146 8.24 -7.58 -23.43
N LEU A 147 9.36 -6.86 -23.34
CA LEU A 147 9.37 -5.40 -23.16
C LEU A 147 8.60 -4.67 -24.29
N GLU A 148 8.83 -5.03 -25.54
CA GLU A 148 8.13 -4.39 -26.69
C GLU A 148 6.62 -4.56 -26.61
N GLN A 149 6.14 -5.75 -26.20
CA GLN A 149 4.72 -6.01 -26.02
C GLN A 149 4.15 -5.22 -24.81
N ALA A 150 4.88 -5.13 -23.71
CA ALA A 150 4.45 -4.33 -22.58
C ALA A 150 4.33 -2.84 -22.95
N LEU A 151 5.31 -2.28 -23.66
CA LEU A 151 5.28 -0.91 -24.17
C LEU A 151 4.14 -0.70 -25.18
N PHE A 152 3.83 -1.69 -26.01
CA PHE A 152 2.67 -1.64 -26.89
C PHE A 152 1.37 -1.56 -26.07
N MET A 153 1.21 -2.43 -25.08
CA MET A 153 0.01 -2.44 -24.23
C MET A 153 -0.18 -1.12 -23.48
N GLU A 154 0.91 -0.54 -22.97
CA GLU A 154 0.89 0.76 -22.31
C GLU A 154 0.51 1.90 -23.27
N SER A 155 1.13 1.93 -24.44
CA SER A 155 0.85 2.96 -25.46
C SER A 155 -0.57 2.84 -26.00
N ASP A 156 -1.08 1.63 -26.17
CA ASP A 156 -2.42 1.37 -26.70
C ASP A 156 -3.50 1.81 -25.72
N ARG A 157 -3.38 1.45 -24.44
CA ARG A 157 -4.34 1.96 -23.44
C ARG A 157 -4.22 3.49 -23.25
N MET A 158 -3.05 4.07 -23.40
CA MET A 158 -2.84 5.51 -23.34
C MET A 158 -3.57 6.25 -24.47
N GLY A 159 -3.51 5.73 -25.68
CA GLY A 159 -4.06 6.37 -26.88
C GLY A 159 -5.48 5.93 -27.25
N TYR A 160 -5.86 4.69 -26.98
CA TYR A 160 -7.03 4.03 -27.58
C TYR A 160 -7.96 3.35 -26.56
N MET A 161 -7.83 3.64 -25.26
CA MET A 161 -8.72 3.09 -24.23
C MET A 161 -10.15 3.65 -24.34
N LEU A 162 -10.30 4.94 -24.60
CA LEU A 162 -11.61 5.59 -24.55
C LEU A 162 -12.61 4.99 -25.55
N GLY A 163 -12.16 4.62 -26.76
CA GLY A 163 -13.03 4.00 -27.78
C GLY A 163 -13.46 2.57 -27.41
N ALA A 164 -12.76 1.92 -26.50
CA ALA A 164 -13.09 0.57 -26.04
C ALA A 164 -14.03 0.53 -24.83
N ILE A 165 -14.33 1.67 -24.19
CA ILE A 165 -15.23 1.72 -23.04
C ILE A 165 -16.69 1.60 -23.50
N SER A 166 -17.34 0.50 -23.15
CA SER A 166 -18.78 0.31 -23.29
C SER A 166 -19.53 0.74 -22.02
N GLN A 167 -20.85 0.94 -22.16
CA GLN A 167 -21.72 1.16 -21.01
C GLN A 167 -21.65 0.00 -20.01
N GLU A 168 -21.57 -1.23 -20.51
CA GLU A 168 -21.44 -2.43 -19.68
C GLU A 168 -20.15 -2.42 -18.87
N THR A 169 -19.01 -2.11 -19.51
CA THR A 169 -17.71 -1.99 -18.82
C THR A 169 -17.74 -0.89 -17.77
N LEU A 170 -18.33 0.26 -18.10
CA LEU A 170 -18.46 1.36 -17.15
C LEU A 170 -19.29 0.97 -15.92
N ASP A 171 -20.44 0.34 -16.13
CA ASP A 171 -21.34 -0.04 -15.03
C ASP A 171 -20.71 -1.16 -14.17
N LEU A 172 -19.99 -2.09 -14.80
CA LEU A 172 -19.22 -3.10 -14.09
C LEU A 172 -18.17 -2.47 -13.16
N GLN A 173 -17.32 -1.58 -13.70
CA GLN A 173 -16.25 -0.96 -12.92
C GLN A 173 -16.78 -0.02 -11.82
N ARG A 174 -17.86 0.68 -12.08
CA ARG A 174 -18.58 1.44 -11.02
C ARG A 174 -19.02 0.53 -9.88
N GLY A 175 -19.55 -0.66 -10.21
CA GLY A 175 -19.93 -1.66 -9.21
C GLY A 175 -18.74 -2.15 -8.38
N VAL A 176 -17.59 -2.38 -9.01
CA VAL A 176 -16.33 -2.79 -8.35
C VAL A 176 -15.87 -1.71 -7.38
N VAL A 177 -15.70 -0.47 -7.84
CA VAL A 177 -15.24 0.66 -7.00
C VAL A 177 -16.21 0.92 -5.82
N GLN A 178 -17.53 0.84 -6.06
CA GLN A 178 -18.52 0.95 -4.97
C GLN A 178 -18.38 -0.17 -3.93
N ASN A 179 -18.03 -1.38 -4.38
CA ASN A 179 -17.81 -2.49 -3.47
C ASN A 179 -16.53 -2.32 -2.65
N GLU A 180 -15.46 -1.87 -3.27
CA GLU A 180 -14.20 -1.52 -2.58
C GLU A 180 -14.43 -0.45 -1.52
N LYS A 181 -15.17 0.61 -1.86
CA LYS A 181 -15.54 1.64 -0.91
C LYS A 181 -16.28 1.04 0.30
N ARG A 182 -17.30 0.20 0.06
CA ARG A 182 -18.04 -0.45 1.15
C ARG A 182 -17.15 -1.35 2.00
N GLN A 183 -16.20 -2.07 1.38
CA GLN A 183 -15.26 -2.91 2.10
C GLN A 183 -14.32 -2.06 2.98
N GLY A 184 -13.81 -0.96 2.46
CA GLY A 184 -12.98 -0.02 3.22
C GLY A 184 -13.76 0.63 4.38
N ASP A 185 -14.95 1.13 4.12
CA ASP A 185 -15.80 1.79 5.12
C ASP A 185 -16.20 0.84 6.28
N ASN A 186 -16.34 -0.46 5.99
CA ASN A 186 -16.70 -1.48 6.98
C ASN A 186 -15.51 -1.97 7.82
N GLN A 187 -14.26 -1.57 7.52
CA GLN A 187 -13.12 -1.90 8.36
C GLN A 187 -13.13 -1.11 9.68
N PRO A 188 -12.54 -1.64 10.75
CA PRO A 188 -12.31 -0.85 11.95
C PRO A 188 -11.63 0.48 11.59
N TYR A 189 -12.20 1.60 12.03
CA TYR A 189 -11.75 2.96 11.69
C TYR A 189 -11.84 3.34 10.20
N GLY A 190 -12.54 2.59 9.35
CA GLY A 190 -12.65 2.81 7.91
C GLY A 190 -13.12 4.22 7.53
N LEU A 191 -14.01 4.81 8.32
CA LEU A 191 -14.52 6.18 8.11
C LEU A 191 -13.58 7.28 8.64
N ASN A 192 -12.51 6.93 9.33
CA ASN A 192 -11.62 7.91 9.98
C ASN A 192 -10.89 8.79 8.95
N GLN A 193 -10.48 8.21 7.82
CA GLN A 193 -9.80 8.95 6.75
C GLN A 193 -10.63 10.14 6.25
N TYR A 194 -11.93 9.98 6.06
CA TYR A 194 -12.80 11.09 5.62
C TYR A 194 -12.80 12.23 6.63
N LYS A 195 -12.90 11.93 7.92
CA LYS A 195 -12.88 12.93 8.98
C LYS A 195 -11.52 13.61 9.13
N GLN A 196 -10.44 12.87 8.91
CA GLN A 196 -9.09 13.45 8.89
C GLN A 196 -8.91 14.44 7.74
N LEU A 197 -9.35 14.10 6.53
CA LEU A 197 -9.27 15.00 5.38
C LEU A 197 -10.13 16.26 5.58
N GLU A 198 -11.34 16.11 6.11
CA GLU A 198 -12.21 17.23 6.46
C GLU A 198 -11.59 18.17 7.52
N ALA A 199 -10.82 17.61 8.47
CA ALA A 199 -10.18 18.38 9.54
C ALA A 199 -8.88 19.04 9.11
N LEU A 200 -8.11 18.40 8.20
CA LEU A 200 -6.80 18.88 7.75
C LEU A 200 -6.94 19.96 6.66
N PHE A 201 -7.96 19.87 5.81
CA PHE A 201 -8.08 20.74 4.65
C PHE A 201 -9.33 21.60 4.73
N PRO A 202 -9.24 22.91 4.41
CA PRO A 202 -10.40 23.82 4.43
C PRO A 202 -11.43 23.45 3.36
N GLU A 203 -12.63 23.99 3.50
CA GLU A 203 -13.69 23.82 2.49
C GLU A 203 -13.23 24.31 1.11
N GLY A 204 -13.51 23.54 0.07
CA GLY A 204 -13.08 23.82 -1.29
C GLY A 204 -11.63 23.40 -1.62
N HIS A 205 -10.86 22.93 -0.65
CA HIS A 205 -9.51 22.41 -0.94
C HIS A 205 -9.59 21.08 -1.72
N PRO A 206 -8.82 20.88 -2.79
CA PRO A 206 -8.89 19.68 -3.65
C PRO A 206 -8.53 18.37 -2.93
N TYR A 207 -7.85 18.42 -1.80
CA TYR A 207 -7.53 17.23 -0.99
C TYR A 207 -8.53 16.94 0.13
N ARG A 208 -9.66 17.68 0.18
CA ARG A 208 -10.63 17.50 1.26
C ARG A 208 -11.48 16.23 1.13
N HIS A 209 -11.45 15.55 0.01
CA HIS A 209 -12.17 14.29 -0.22
C HIS A 209 -11.21 13.12 -0.44
N SER A 210 -11.71 11.90 -0.24
CA SER A 210 -10.92 10.70 -0.48
C SER A 210 -10.76 10.40 -1.98
N THR A 211 -9.74 9.63 -2.33
CA THR A 211 -9.49 9.21 -3.72
C THR A 211 -10.54 8.23 -4.24
N ILE A 212 -11.23 7.52 -3.35
CA ILE A 212 -12.27 6.55 -3.75
C ILE A 212 -13.64 7.22 -3.94
N GLY A 213 -13.79 8.46 -3.48
CA GLY A 213 -15.03 9.24 -3.66
C GLY A 213 -16.04 9.13 -2.53
#